data_d2937ce49505add52656375c39046857
#
_entry.id   d2937ce49505add52656375c39046857
#
_cell.length_a   1.000
_cell.length_b   1.000
_cell.length_c   1.000
_cell.angle_alpha   90.00
_cell.angle_beta   90.00
_cell.angle_gamma   90.00
#
_symmetry.space_group_name_H-M   'P 1'
#
loop_
_entity.id
_entity.type
_entity.pdbx_description
1 polymer ?
#
loop_
_entity_poly.entity_id
_entity_poly.type
_entity_poly.pdbx_seq_one_letter_code
_entity_poly.pdbx_strand_id
1 'polypeptide(L)'
;MNGQQAKAMLNLGADAVQLGTAFVQCKTSNANPAYRKALFDHPLTQITSSISGRPARGIINHWQARIDQPNRPHVAAYPYAYDLAKQLNAFAVQHGDTGFGAFWAGSNVGQIRELEAQDLVNQLVVEMNHS
;
A
#
# COMPACT_ATOMS: atom_id res chain seq x y z
N MET A 1 -12.86 -0.71 0.61
CA MET A 1 -12.52 0.57 1.25
C MET A 1 -13.61 1.60 0.95
N ASN A 2 -14.71 1.48 1.65
CA ASN A 2 -15.89 2.36 1.51
C ASN A 2 -16.49 2.65 2.88
N GLY A 3 -17.43 3.61 2.96
CA GLY A 3 -18.06 4.01 4.21
C GLY A 3 -18.87 2.90 4.88
N GLN A 4 -19.49 2.02 4.11
CA GLN A 4 -20.23 0.87 4.63
C GLN A 4 -19.32 -0.08 5.42
N GLN A 5 -18.12 -0.38 4.90
CA GLN A 5 -17.13 -1.19 5.60
C GLN A 5 -16.61 -0.48 6.86
N ALA A 6 -16.40 0.83 6.80
CA ALA A 6 -16.02 1.63 7.96
C ALA A 6 -17.09 1.55 9.06
N LYS A 7 -18.36 1.77 8.71
CA LYS A 7 -19.49 1.66 9.63
C LYS A 7 -19.62 0.26 10.24
N ALA A 8 -19.43 -0.79 9.44
CA ALA A 8 -19.46 -2.15 9.93
C ALA A 8 -18.41 -2.39 11.03
N MET A 9 -17.19 -1.88 10.89
CA MET A 9 -16.15 -2.00 11.91
C MET A 9 -16.51 -1.23 13.19
N LEU A 10 -17.04 -0.01 13.06
CA LEU A 10 -17.52 0.76 14.22
C LEU A 10 -18.66 0.03 14.97
N ASN A 11 -19.60 -0.55 14.24
CA ASN A 11 -20.69 -1.33 14.81
C ASN A 11 -20.22 -2.61 15.53
N LEU A 12 -19.07 -3.15 15.13
CA LEU A 12 -18.41 -4.27 15.82
C LEU A 12 -17.64 -3.85 17.08
N GLY A 13 -17.64 -2.55 17.41
CA GLY A 13 -17.03 -2.04 18.64
C GLY A 13 -15.65 -1.40 18.44
N ALA A 14 -15.22 -1.13 17.21
CA ALA A 14 -14.02 -0.33 16.99
C ALA A 14 -14.28 1.15 17.32
N ASP A 15 -13.36 1.79 18.04
CA ASP A 15 -13.46 3.22 18.38
C ASP A 15 -13.21 4.12 17.16
N ALA A 16 -12.42 3.64 16.21
CA ALA A 16 -12.10 4.37 14.98
C ALA A 16 -11.70 3.40 13.85
N VAL A 17 -11.69 3.93 12.62
CA VAL A 17 -11.19 3.22 11.43
C VAL A 17 -10.07 4.02 10.76
N GLN A 18 -9.05 3.33 10.28
CA GLN A 18 -7.93 3.94 9.56
C GLN A 18 -7.90 3.44 8.12
N LEU A 19 -7.88 4.40 7.17
CA LEU A 19 -7.78 4.10 5.74
C LEU A 19 -6.47 4.70 5.20
N GLY A 20 -5.50 3.85 4.84
CA GLY A 20 -4.24 4.28 4.22
C GLY A 20 -4.32 4.24 2.70
N THR A 21 -4.49 3.05 2.14
CA THR A 21 -4.47 2.78 0.69
C THR A 21 -5.47 3.63 -0.10
N ALA A 22 -6.63 3.92 0.49
CA ALA A 22 -7.66 4.76 -0.13
C ALA A 22 -7.15 6.18 -0.48
N PHE A 23 -6.23 6.72 0.33
CA PHE A 23 -5.70 8.08 0.16
C PHE A 23 -4.45 8.15 -0.73
N VAL A 24 -3.83 7.01 -1.06
CA VAL A 24 -2.62 6.99 -1.92
C VAL A 24 -2.93 7.55 -3.31
N GLN A 25 -4.15 7.34 -3.84
CA GLN A 25 -4.57 7.84 -5.15
C GLN A 25 -5.13 9.27 -5.15
N CYS A 26 -5.28 9.89 -3.99
CA CYS A 26 -5.68 11.30 -3.95
C CYS A 26 -4.67 12.15 -4.70
N LYS A 27 -5.14 13.14 -5.44
CA LYS A 27 -4.28 14.00 -6.28
C LYS A 27 -3.21 14.74 -5.49
N THR A 28 -3.51 15.09 -4.23
CA THR A 28 -2.60 15.74 -3.29
C THR A 28 -1.61 14.79 -2.60
N SER A 29 -1.71 13.49 -2.85
CA SER A 29 -0.76 12.50 -2.30
C SER A 29 0.61 12.62 -2.97
N ASN A 30 1.68 12.45 -2.18
CA ASN A 30 3.06 12.39 -2.67
C ASN A 30 3.46 11.02 -3.27
N ALA A 31 2.51 10.12 -3.50
CA ALA A 31 2.79 8.85 -4.14
C ALA A 31 3.33 9.06 -5.57
N ASN A 32 4.46 8.42 -5.88
CA ASN A 32 5.06 8.54 -7.20
C ASN A 32 4.22 7.84 -8.29
N PRO A 33 4.42 8.18 -9.58
CA PRO A 33 3.63 7.60 -10.69
C PRO A 33 3.69 6.08 -10.77
N ALA A 34 4.84 5.46 -10.47
CA ALA A 34 4.99 4.01 -10.51
C ALA A 34 4.13 3.33 -9.42
N TYR A 35 4.08 3.90 -8.22
CA TYR A 35 3.22 3.40 -7.15
C TYR A 35 1.73 3.55 -7.51
N ARG A 36 1.32 4.72 -8.03
CA ARG A 36 -0.05 4.94 -8.47
C ARG A 36 -0.47 3.95 -9.55
N LYS A 37 0.39 3.75 -10.56
CA LYS A 37 0.16 2.77 -11.62
C LYS A 37 0.02 1.36 -11.07
N ALA A 38 0.91 0.93 -10.19
CA ALA A 38 0.87 -0.40 -9.60
C ALA A 38 -0.41 -0.69 -8.82
N LEU A 39 -1.01 0.33 -8.20
CA LEU A 39 -2.28 0.18 -7.48
C LEU A 39 -3.45 -0.18 -8.42
N PHE A 40 -3.43 0.26 -9.66
CA PHE A 40 -4.47 -0.07 -10.64
C PHE A 40 -4.15 -1.35 -11.43
N ASP A 41 -2.88 -1.56 -11.77
CA ASP A 41 -2.48 -2.66 -12.66
C ASP A 41 -2.44 -4.02 -11.93
N HIS A 42 -2.10 -4.04 -10.65
CA HIS A 42 -1.83 -5.26 -9.90
C HIS A 42 -2.51 -5.27 -8.52
N PRO A 43 -3.79 -5.59 -8.46
CA PRO A 43 -4.54 -5.57 -7.20
C PRO A 43 -4.15 -6.69 -6.22
N LEU A 44 -3.27 -7.64 -6.59
CA LEU A 44 -2.80 -8.68 -5.67
C LEU A 44 -1.80 -8.11 -4.68
N THR A 45 -1.97 -8.45 -3.41
CA THR A 45 -1.10 -8.03 -2.32
C THR A 45 -0.61 -9.21 -1.50
N GLN A 46 0.58 -9.09 -0.92
CA GLN A 46 1.20 -10.11 -0.08
C GLN A 46 1.83 -9.47 1.14
N ILE A 47 1.83 -10.19 2.28
CA ILE A 47 2.61 -9.80 3.44
C ILE A 47 4.04 -10.27 3.24
N THR A 48 4.99 -9.37 3.44
CA THR A 48 6.42 -9.68 3.43
C THR A 48 7.14 -8.95 4.55
N SER A 49 8.21 -9.57 5.07
CA SER A 49 9.15 -8.90 5.98
C SER A 49 10.44 -8.49 5.29
N SER A 50 10.65 -8.90 4.03
CA SER A 50 11.92 -8.75 3.34
C SER A 50 12.26 -7.32 2.95
N ILE A 51 11.25 -6.44 2.86
CA ILE A 51 11.46 -5.03 2.49
C ILE A 51 11.90 -4.21 3.72
N SER A 52 11.17 -4.33 4.83
CA SER A 52 11.37 -3.43 5.96
C SER A 52 11.99 -4.09 7.21
N GLY A 53 12.08 -5.41 7.23
CA GLY A 53 12.43 -6.17 8.44
C GLY A 53 11.26 -6.42 9.38
N ARG A 54 10.05 -5.97 9.03
CA ARG A 54 8.80 -6.23 9.74
C ARG A 54 7.70 -6.65 8.78
N PRO A 55 6.77 -7.53 9.20
CA PRO A 55 5.63 -7.92 8.36
C PRO A 55 4.82 -6.70 7.92
N ALA A 56 4.67 -6.53 6.61
CA ALA A 56 3.86 -5.48 6.03
C ALA A 56 3.24 -5.96 4.72
N ARG A 57 2.02 -5.51 4.43
CA ARG A 57 1.31 -5.88 3.20
C ARG A 57 1.55 -4.85 2.11
N GLY A 58 1.97 -5.34 0.94
CA GLY A 58 2.19 -4.52 -0.25
C GLY A 58 1.78 -5.21 -1.52
N ILE A 59 1.79 -4.47 -2.62
CA ILE A 59 1.57 -5.00 -3.97
C ILE A 59 2.72 -5.90 -4.34
N ILE A 60 2.41 -7.06 -4.94
CA ILE A 60 3.41 -7.99 -5.47
C ILE A 60 4.11 -7.34 -6.67
N ASN A 61 5.43 -7.23 -6.60
CA ASN A 61 6.27 -6.63 -7.63
C ASN A 61 7.60 -7.39 -7.79
N HIS A 62 8.62 -6.77 -8.39
CA HIS A 62 9.93 -7.40 -8.58
C HIS A 62 10.62 -7.78 -7.27
N TRP A 63 10.29 -7.11 -6.16
CA TRP A 63 10.85 -7.46 -4.86
C TRP A 63 10.50 -8.90 -4.48
N GLN A 64 9.22 -9.27 -4.53
CA GLN A 64 8.77 -10.62 -4.21
C GLN A 64 9.30 -11.63 -5.23
N ALA A 65 9.32 -11.27 -6.51
CA ALA A 65 9.77 -12.16 -7.58
C ALA A 65 11.27 -12.46 -7.55
N ARG A 66 12.11 -11.51 -7.12
CA ARG A 66 13.58 -11.63 -7.25
C ARG A 66 14.31 -11.70 -5.91
N ILE A 67 13.77 -11.11 -4.86
CA ILE A 67 14.46 -10.96 -3.57
C ILE A 67 13.78 -11.80 -2.48
N ASP A 68 12.47 -11.76 -2.36
CA ASP A 68 11.73 -12.47 -1.31
C ASP A 68 11.53 -13.97 -1.66
N GLN A 69 12.64 -14.66 -1.89
CA GLN A 69 12.68 -16.08 -2.24
C GLN A 69 13.02 -16.93 -1.02
N PRO A 70 12.67 -18.22 -0.98
CA PRO A 70 12.92 -19.11 0.17
C PRO A 70 14.37 -19.19 0.63
N ASN A 71 15.31 -19.04 -0.28
CA ASN A 71 16.76 -19.12 -0.01
C ASN A 71 17.44 -17.75 0.06
N ARG A 72 16.67 -16.66 0.20
CA ARG A 72 17.22 -15.31 0.35
C ARG A 72 18.09 -15.21 1.61
N PRO A 73 19.04 -14.29 1.64
CA PRO A 73 19.81 -13.98 2.85
C PRO A 73 18.91 -13.57 4.01
N HIS A 74 19.43 -13.68 5.23
CA HIS A 74 18.75 -13.19 6.42
C HIS A 74 18.42 -11.70 6.27
N VAL A 75 17.19 -11.32 6.56
CA VAL A 75 16.75 -9.92 6.50
C VAL A 75 17.21 -9.19 7.77
N ALA A 76 17.84 -8.06 7.61
CA ALA A 76 18.22 -7.20 8.71
C ALA A 76 16.97 -6.70 9.47
N ALA A 77 17.13 -6.37 10.74
CA ALA A 77 16.06 -5.80 11.55
C ALA A 77 15.63 -4.42 11.00
N TYR A 78 14.36 -4.06 11.26
CA TYR A 78 13.90 -2.69 11.06
C TYR A 78 14.69 -1.72 11.96
N PRO A 79 15.12 -0.55 11.50
CA PRO A 79 14.86 0.06 10.18
C PRO A 79 15.94 -0.23 9.12
N TYR A 80 16.97 -0.99 9.42
CA TYR A 80 18.11 -1.20 8.52
C TYR A 80 17.72 -1.85 7.20
N ALA A 81 16.89 -2.88 7.24
CA ALA A 81 16.38 -3.51 6.02
C ALA A 81 15.62 -2.49 5.14
N TYR A 82 14.81 -1.63 5.76
CA TYR A 82 14.05 -0.64 5.01
C TYR A 82 14.92 0.42 4.35
N ASP A 83 16.01 0.79 5.00
CA ASP A 83 16.97 1.72 4.41
C ASP A 83 17.68 1.12 3.20
N LEU A 84 18.14 -0.12 3.30
CA LEU A 84 18.70 -0.87 2.17
C LEU A 84 17.70 -1.01 1.02
N ALA A 85 16.44 -1.30 1.33
CA ALA A 85 15.37 -1.41 0.32
C ALA A 85 15.15 -0.10 -0.42
N LYS A 86 15.18 1.05 0.26
CA LYS A 86 15.08 2.37 -0.37
C LYS A 86 16.27 2.65 -1.29
N GLN A 87 17.48 2.29 -0.88
CA GLN A 87 18.69 2.46 -1.70
C GLN A 87 18.61 1.58 -2.96
N LEU A 88 18.22 0.31 -2.83
CA LEU A 88 18.02 -0.58 -3.97
C LEU A 88 16.97 -0.03 -4.93
N ASN A 89 15.83 0.42 -4.42
CA ASN A 89 14.78 1.01 -5.26
C ASN A 89 15.29 2.26 -5.99
N ALA A 90 16.02 3.14 -5.31
CA ALA A 90 16.58 4.34 -5.92
C ALA A 90 17.56 3.99 -7.06
N PHE A 91 18.42 3.01 -6.85
CA PHE A 91 19.34 2.51 -7.87
C PHE A 91 18.58 1.88 -9.05
N ALA A 92 17.59 1.03 -8.80
CA ALA A 92 16.79 0.40 -9.83
C ALA A 92 16.04 1.43 -10.70
N VAL A 93 15.44 2.45 -10.07
CA VAL A 93 14.76 3.54 -10.78
C VAL A 93 15.71 4.31 -11.70
N GLN A 94 16.94 4.59 -11.27
CA GLN A 94 17.97 5.22 -12.11
C GLN A 94 18.32 4.38 -13.34
N HIS A 95 18.11 3.06 -13.29
CA HIS A 95 18.33 2.12 -14.39
C HIS A 95 17.05 1.71 -15.11
N GLY A 96 15.95 2.45 -14.90
CA GLY A 96 14.67 2.24 -15.59
C GLY A 96 13.77 1.16 -15.01
N ASP A 97 14.12 0.56 -13.86
CA ASP A 97 13.28 -0.45 -13.20
C ASP A 97 12.57 0.16 -11.99
N THR A 98 11.26 0.36 -12.11
CA THR A 98 10.40 0.92 -11.04
C THR A 98 9.73 -0.15 -10.18
N GLY A 99 10.05 -1.41 -10.37
CA GLY A 99 9.39 -2.56 -9.74
C GLY A 99 9.90 -2.92 -8.34
N PHE A 100 10.85 -2.18 -7.75
CA PHE A 100 11.40 -2.47 -6.41
C PHE A 100 10.85 -1.54 -5.32
N GLY A 101 9.86 -0.72 -5.61
CA GLY A 101 9.26 0.15 -4.61
C GLY A 101 8.50 -0.61 -3.51
N ALA A 102 8.53 -0.08 -2.30
CA ALA A 102 7.71 -0.56 -1.18
C ALA A 102 6.28 -0.05 -1.36
N PHE A 103 5.52 -0.65 -2.26
CA PHE A 103 4.17 -0.24 -2.61
C PHE A 103 3.17 -0.85 -1.62
N TRP A 104 3.10 -0.26 -0.43
CA TRP A 104 2.22 -0.73 0.65
C TRP A 104 0.75 -0.59 0.28
N ALA A 105 -0.02 -1.66 0.42
CA ALA A 105 -1.43 -1.65 0.11
C ALA A 105 -2.19 -2.72 0.91
N GLY A 106 -3.38 -2.39 1.35
CA GLY A 106 -4.31 -3.36 1.95
C GLY A 106 -4.88 -4.33 0.92
N SER A 107 -5.49 -5.41 1.39
CA SER A 107 -6.07 -6.46 0.54
C SER A 107 -7.19 -5.98 -0.39
N ASN A 108 -7.87 -4.89 -0.03
CA ASN A 108 -8.97 -4.30 -0.81
C ASN A 108 -8.48 -3.22 -1.80
N VAL A 109 -7.25 -3.31 -2.27
CA VAL A 109 -6.63 -2.34 -3.18
C VAL A 109 -7.47 -2.08 -4.45
N GLY A 110 -8.15 -3.08 -4.98
CA GLY A 110 -9.03 -2.93 -6.14
C GLY A 110 -10.25 -2.01 -5.93
N GLN A 111 -10.52 -1.55 -4.70
CA GLN A 111 -11.62 -0.62 -4.39
C GLN A 111 -11.14 0.84 -4.22
N ILE A 112 -9.91 1.15 -4.60
CA ILE A 112 -9.41 2.54 -4.56
C ILE A 112 -10.12 3.41 -5.58
N ARG A 113 -10.19 4.72 -5.28
CA ARG A 113 -10.84 5.74 -6.09
C ARG A 113 -9.90 6.89 -6.33
N GLU A 114 -9.91 7.44 -7.54
CA GLU A 114 -9.11 8.61 -7.89
C GLU A 114 -9.95 9.88 -7.65
N LEU A 115 -9.90 10.39 -6.43
CA LEU A 115 -10.64 11.54 -5.97
C LEU A 115 -9.70 12.54 -5.28
N GLU A 116 -10.15 13.78 -5.12
CA GLU A 116 -9.54 14.68 -4.13
C GLU A 116 -9.77 14.12 -2.73
N ALA A 117 -8.85 14.39 -1.80
CA ALA A 117 -8.94 13.86 -0.45
C ALA A 117 -10.25 14.29 0.26
N GLN A 118 -10.66 15.53 0.07
CA GLN A 118 -11.93 16.05 0.62
C GLN A 118 -13.14 15.32 0.05
N ASP A 119 -13.16 15.07 -1.26
CA ASP A 119 -14.27 14.37 -1.91
C ASP A 119 -14.33 12.91 -1.46
N LEU A 120 -13.19 12.27 -1.29
CA LEU A 120 -13.13 10.92 -0.74
C LEU A 120 -13.73 10.87 0.67
N VAL A 121 -13.36 11.80 1.55
CA VAL A 121 -13.93 11.88 2.91
C VAL A 121 -15.43 12.11 2.86
N ASN A 122 -15.90 13.08 2.06
CA ASN A 122 -17.33 13.37 1.92
C ASN A 122 -18.10 12.13 1.45
N GLN A 123 -17.57 11.41 0.46
CA GLN A 123 -18.20 10.20 -0.06
C GLN A 123 -18.24 9.07 0.99
N LEU A 124 -17.16 8.88 1.75
CA LEU A 124 -17.14 7.89 2.85
C LEU A 124 -18.22 8.20 3.90
N VAL A 125 -18.40 9.48 4.27
CA VAL A 125 -19.44 9.91 5.21
C VAL A 125 -20.83 9.62 4.66
N VAL A 126 -21.09 9.95 3.40
CA VAL A 126 -22.36 9.65 2.75
C VAL A 126 -22.65 8.14 2.76
N GLU A 127 -21.67 7.33 2.38
CA GLU A 127 -21.79 5.85 2.37
C GLU A 127 -22.01 5.27 3.78
N MET A 128 -21.43 5.86 4.83
CA MET A 128 -21.68 5.45 6.22
C MET A 128 -23.11 5.74 6.66
N ASN A 129 -23.71 6.81 6.18
CA ASN A 129 -25.06 7.23 6.57
C ASN A 129 -26.19 6.52 5.82
N HIS A 130 -25.89 5.94 4.65
CA HIS A 130 -26.86 5.21 3.82
C HIS A 130 -26.84 3.67 4.04
N SER A 131 -26.16 3.21 5.08
CA SER A 131 -25.97 1.77 5.39
C SER A 131 -26.85 1.34 6.53
#